data_62923a3145765b1185260986b4bb0673
#
_entry.id   62923a3145765b1185260986b4bb0673
#
_cell.length_a   1.000
_cell.length_b   1.000
_cell.length_c   1.000
_cell.angle_alpha   90.00
_cell.angle_beta   90.00
_cell.angle_gamma   90.00
#
_symmetry.space_group_name_H-M   'P 1'
#
loop_
_entity.id
_entity.type
_entity.pdbx_description
1 polymer ?
#
loop_
_entity_poly.entity_id
_entity_poly.type
_entity_poly.pdbx_seq_one_letter_code
_entity_poly.pdbx_strand_id
1 'polypeptide(L)'
;MNPKKLLIASLSLLLVSAPTWGQSLGLDRIAVVVNNEAITDLEVKQRMVQARSMLAERGIAAPSEDVVRRQVIEQMVVERAGQQLAKEMNMRVDDAAVDRAIDQIARNNQLERDELLRRAESQGRNLSSFREGLRNEMLMQRLREREVDARVQVSEADVDAVLSSLGASANTEYQLAQILIRVPESASPEQT
;
A
#
# COMPACT_ATOMS: atom_id res chain seq x y z
N MET A 1 63.54 -44.65 10.41
CA MET A 1 62.30 -44.00 10.00
C MET A 1 61.90 -43.03 11.13
N ASN A 2 61.89 -41.74 10.91
CA ASN A 2 61.90 -40.70 11.95
C ASN A 2 60.45 -40.47 12.47
N PRO A 3 60.12 -40.75 13.74
CA PRO A 3 58.76 -40.72 14.25
C PRO A 3 58.08 -39.33 14.13
N LYS A 4 58.90 -38.24 14.03
CA LYS A 4 58.42 -36.90 13.82
C LYS A 4 57.77 -36.66 12.42
N LYS A 5 58.14 -37.44 11.42
CA LYS A 5 57.54 -37.35 10.06
C LYS A 5 56.19 -38.08 9.95
N LEU A 6 55.95 -39.08 10.80
CA LEU A 6 54.65 -39.80 10.85
C LEU A 6 53.53 -38.97 11.52
N LEU A 7 53.90 -38.14 12.51
CA LEU A 7 52.97 -37.27 13.21
C LEU A 7 52.46 -36.09 12.33
N ILE A 8 53.28 -35.61 11.41
CA ILE A 8 52.93 -34.52 10.49
C ILE A 8 52.00 -35.06 9.36
N ALA A 9 52.21 -36.31 8.91
CA ALA A 9 51.37 -36.94 7.89
C ALA A 9 49.95 -37.28 8.40
N SER A 10 49.84 -37.63 9.72
CA SER A 10 48.52 -37.92 10.32
C SER A 10 47.69 -36.66 10.63
N LEU A 11 48.33 -35.52 10.85
CA LEU A 11 47.67 -34.26 11.11
C LEU A 11 47.12 -33.62 9.83
N SER A 12 47.73 -33.90 8.68
CA SER A 12 47.28 -33.35 7.38
C SER A 12 46.01 -34.04 6.82
N LEU A 13 45.67 -35.23 7.33
CA LEU A 13 44.51 -36.00 6.83
C LEU A 13 43.20 -35.66 7.59
N LEU A 14 43.26 -34.92 8.68
CA LEU A 14 42.12 -34.54 9.52
C LEU A 14 41.44 -33.22 9.11
N LEU A 15 41.96 -32.50 8.12
CA LEU A 15 41.47 -31.20 7.71
C LEU A 15 40.48 -31.20 6.53
N VAL A 16 40.03 -32.36 6.02
CA VAL A 16 39.27 -32.46 4.76
C VAL A 16 37.79 -32.80 4.97
N SER A 17 37.31 -32.88 6.19
CA SER A 17 35.87 -33.12 6.44
C SER A 17 35.21 -31.93 7.15
N ALA A 18 35.28 -30.75 6.56
CA ALA A 18 34.33 -29.71 6.89
C ALA A 18 33.00 -30.09 6.23
N PRO A 19 31.90 -30.27 6.99
CA PRO A 19 30.58 -30.43 6.36
C PRO A 19 30.29 -29.11 5.64
N THR A 20 30.31 -29.14 4.33
CA THR A 20 29.69 -28.07 3.53
C THR A 20 28.20 -28.12 3.85
N TRP A 21 27.77 -27.29 4.78
CA TRP A 21 26.37 -26.94 4.95
C TRP A 21 25.98 -26.22 3.68
N GLY A 22 25.57 -26.96 2.68
CA GLY A 22 24.91 -26.43 1.52
C GLY A 22 23.66 -25.72 2.06
N GLN A 23 23.69 -24.42 2.15
CA GLN A 23 22.46 -23.65 2.27
C GLN A 23 21.65 -24.02 1.03
N SER A 24 20.62 -24.83 1.23
CA SER A 24 19.58 -25.00 0.22
C SER A 24 19.02 -23.61 0.02
N LEU A 25 19.47 -22.93 -1.03
CA LEU A 25 18.76 -21.79 -1.60
C LEU A 25 17.39 -22.36 -1.94
N GLY A 26 16.44 -22.26 -1.00
CA GLY A 26 15.07 -22.67 -1.22
C GLY A 26 14.62 -21.98 -2.49
N LEU A 27 14.42 -22.78 -3.53
CA LEU A 27 13.88 -22.29 -4.79
C LEU A 27 12.59 -21.58 -4.45
N ASP A 28 12.52 -20.29 -4.79
CA ASP A 28 11.32 -19.47 -4.57
C ASP A 28 10.19 -20.06 -5.42
N ARG A 29 9.04 -20.26 -4.78
CA ARG A 29 7.88 -20.85 -5.48
C ARG A 29 7.09 -19.77 -6.18
N ILE A 30 6.55 -20.09 -7.33
CA ILE A 30 5.58 -19.26 -8.03
C ILE A 30 4.26 -19.31 -7.25
N ALA A 31 3.80 -18.14 -6.79
CA ALA A 31 2.51 -17.98 -6.14
C ALA A 31 1.38 -17.82 -7.17
N VAL A 32 1.61 -17.03 -8.21
CA VAL A 32 0.65 -16.79 -9.30
C VAL A 32 1.37 -16.35 -10.57
N VAL A 33 0.77 -16.60 -11.72
CA VAL A 33 1.27 -16.14 -13.03
C VAL A 33 0.28 -15.12 -13.58
N VAL A 34 0.81 -13.97 -14.02
CA VAL A 34 0.03 -12.89 -14.66
C VAL A 34 0.55 -12.75 -16.09
N ASN A 35 -0.20 -13.26 -17.03
CA ASN A 35 0.19 -13.41 -18.45
C ASN A 35 1.53 -14.19 -18.59
N ASN A 36 2.64 -13.51 -18.83
CA ASN A 36 3.97 -14.10 -19.01
C ASN A 36 4.94 -13.82 -17.85
N GLU A 37 4.46 -13.24 -16.76
CA GLU A 37 5.29 -12.89 -15.59
C GLU A 37 4.80 -13.64 -14.35
N ALA A 38 5.74 -14.14 -13.56
CA ALA A 38 5.45 -14.80 -12.29
C ALA A 38 5.52 -13.81 -11.12
N ILE A 39 4.63 -13.98 -10.16
CA ILE A 39 4.72 -13.41 -8.81
C ILE A 39 5.12 -14.56 -7.89
N THR A 40 6.16 -14.37 -7.09
CA THR A 40 6.72 -15.42 -6.25
C THR A 40 6.16 -15.36 -4.82
N ASP A 41 6.27 -16.50 -4.10
CA ASP A 41 5.89 -16.54 -2.68
C ASP A 41 6.74 -15.59 -1.82
N LEU A 42 7.98 -15.33 -2.20
CA LEU A 42 8.84 -14.37 -1.49
C LEU A 42 8.32 -12.94 -1.66
N GLU A 43 7.97 -12.55 -2.89
CA GLU A 43 7.36 -11.24 -3.15
C GLU A 43 6.06 -11.05 -2.36
N VAL A 44 5.19 -12.07 -2.35
CA VAL A 44 3.94 -12.05 -1.57
C VAL A 44 4.21 -11.87 -0.09
N LYS A 45 5.15 -12.65 0.49
CA LYS A 45 5.51 -12.52 1.91
C LYS A 45 6.04 -11.15 2.26
N GLN A 46 6.92 -10.58 1.43
CA GLN A 46 7.44 -9.23 1.63
C GLN A 46 6.32 -8.18 1.62
N ARG A 47 5.39 -8.30 0.68
CA ARG A 47 4.24 -7.39 0.59
C ARG A 47 3.28 -7.54 1.77
N MET A 48 3.07 -8.77 2.27
CA MET A 48 2.28 -9.03 3.47
C MET A 48 2.88 -8.37 4.73
N VAL A 49 4.21 -8.43 4.88
CA VAL A 49 4.90 -7.75 5.99
C VAL A 49 4.65 -6.24 5.92
N GLN A 50 4.80 -5.63 4.74
CA GLN A 50 4.53 -4.20 4.54
C GLN A 50 3.08 -3.84 4.84
N ALA A 51 2.11 -4.63 4.34
CA ALA A 51 0.69 -4.40 4.59
C ALA A 51 0.36 -4.45 6.09
N ARG A 52 0.91 -5.41 6.82
CA ARG A 52 0.73 -5.53 8.28
C ARG A 52 1.35 -4.37 9.04
N SER A 53 2.54 -3.92 8.64
CA SER A 53 3.18 -2.74 9.24
C SER A 53 2.31 -1.49 9.09
N MET A 54 1.78 -1.25 7.89
CA MET A 54 0.90 -0.12 7.62
C MET A 54 -0.41 -0.17 8.45
N LEU A 55 -0.98 -1.35 8.66
CA LEU A 55 -2.16 -1.52 9.51
C LEU A 55 -1.83 -1.21 10.97
N ALA A 56 -0.69 -1.72 11.46
CA ALA A 56 -0.22 -1.49 12.83
C ALA A 56 0.05 0.00 13.10
N GLU A 57 0.70 0.70 12.17
CA GLU A 57 0.94 2.15 12.25
C GLU A 57 -0.35 2.97 12.35
N ARG A 58 -1.45 2.47 11.77
CA ARG A 58 -2.78 3.09 11.85
C ARG A 58 -3.61 2.61 13.05
N GLY A 59 -3.08 1.75 13.89
CA GLY A 59 -3.79 1.15 15.01
C GLY A 59 -4.92 0.18 14.60
N ILE A 60 -4.88 -0.34 13.38
CA ILE A 60 -5.88 -1.25 12.84
C ILE A 60 -5.41 -2.70 13.08
N ALA A 61 -6.26 -3.51 13.71
CA ALA A 61 -5.98 -4.93 13.88
C ALA A 61 -5.90 -5.63 12.50
N ALA A 62 -4.79 -6.32 12.25
CA ALA A 62 -4.63 -7.05 11.00
C ALA A 62 -5.61 -8.23 10.93
N PRO A 63 -6.25 -8.46 9.78
CA PRO A 63 -7.05 -9.67 9.54
C PRO A 63 -6.20 -10.95 9.64
N SER A 64 -6.85 -12.12 9.53
CA SER A 64 -6.14 -13.40 9.48
C SER A 64 -5.14 -13.45 8.33
N GLU A 65 -4.10 -14.27 8.49
CA GLU A 65 -3.01 -14.37 7.51
C GLU A 65 -3.51 -14.70 6.11
N ASP A 66 -4.47 -15.61 6.01
CA ASP A 66 -5.06 -16.03 4.73
C ASP A 66 -5.82 -14.89 4.04
N VAL A 67 -6.51 -14.05 4.80
CA VAL A 67 -7.21 -12.89 4.25
C VAL A 67 -6.21 -11.86 3.74
N VAL A 68 -5.18 -11.54 4.53
CA VAL A 68 -4.12 -10.61 4.11
C VAL A 68 -3.40 -11.14 2.87
N ARG A 69 -3.07 -12.43 2.84
CA ARG A 69 -2.39 -13.07 1.71
C ARG A 69 -3.22 -12.97 0.43
N ARG A 70 -4.51 -13.27 0.51
CA ARG A 70 -5.41 -13.19 -0.65
C ARG A 70 -5.50 -11.77 -1.19
N GLN A 71 -5.75 -10.79 -0.34
CA GLN A 71 -5.83 -9.38 -0.72
C GLN A 71 -4.52 -8.88 -1.34
N VAL A 72 -3.39 -9.26 -0.75
CA VAL A 72 -2.07 -8.90 -1.29
C VAL A 72 -1.86 -9.49 -2.68
N ILE A 73 -2.20 -10.77 -2.88
CA ILE A 73 -2.08 -11.42 -4.20
C ILE A 73 -2.98 -10.72 -5.24
N GLU A 74 -4.24 -10.45 -4.90
CA GLU A 74 -5.17 -9.76 -5.78
C GLU A 74 -4.63 -8.38 -6.19
N GLN A 75 -4.12 -7.61 -5.24
CA GLN A 75 -3.51 -6.31 -5.51
C GLN A 75 -2.27 -6.44 -6.40
N MET A 76 -1.38 -7.40 -6.12
CA MET A 76 -0.17 -7.63 -6.91
C MET A 76 -0.50 -8.06 -8.34
N VAL A 77 -1.56 -8.84 -8.54
CA VAL A 77 -2.04 -9.24 -9.88
C VAL A 77 -2.51 -8.01 -10.66
N VAL A 78 -3.33 -7.16 -10.06
CA VAL A 78 -3.81 -5.92 -10.70
C VAL A 78 -2.65 -4.98 -11.01
N GLU A 79 -1.70 -4.79 -10.09
CA GLU A 79 -0.50 -3.97 -10.29
C GLU A 79 0.34 -4.53 -11.44
N ARG A 80 0.58 -5.84 -11.49
CA ARG A 80 1.39 -6.49 -12.54
C ARG A 80 0.73 -6.39 -13.91
N ALA A 81 -0.56 -6.66 -14.00
CA ALA A 81 -1.32 -6.52 -15.24
C ALA A 81 -1.34 -5.07 -15.74
N GLY A 82 -1.52 -4.11 -14.84
CA GLY A 82 -1.48 -2.69 -15.17
C GLY A 82 -0.09 -2.24 -15.68
N GLN A 83 0.99 -2.72 -15.05
CA GLN A 83 2.37 -2.42 -15.51
C GLN A 83 2.62 -2.98 -16.91
N GLN A 84 2.14 -4.19 -17.21
CA GLN A 84 2.23 -4.80 -18.53
C GLN A 84 1.46 -3.97 -19.56
N LEU A 85 0.23 -3.59 -19.27
CA LEU A 85 -0.58 -2.75 -20.14
C LEU A 85 0.07 -1.39 -20.39
N ALA A 86 0.56 -0.74 -19.35
CA ALA A 86 1.27 0.54 -19.48
C ALA A 86 2.52 0.40 -20.39
N LYS A 87 3.25 -0.72 -20.27
CA LYS A 87 4.41 -1.03 -21.12
C LYS A 87 4.00 -1.24 -22.58
N GLU A 88 2.92 -1.98 -22.84
CA GLU A 88 2.36 -2.18 -24.18
C GLU A 88 1.93 -0.85 -24.81
N MET A 89 1.37 0.06 -24.01
CA MET A 89 0.97 1.40 -24.44
C MET A 89 2.15 2.38 -24.54
N ASN A 90 3.41 1.93 -24.33
CA ASN A 90 4.62 2.76 -24.30
C ASN A 90 4.56 3.91 -23.26
N MET A 91 3.78 3.75 -22.19
CA MET A 91 3.72 4.73 -21.12
C MET A 91 4.99 4.66 -20.27
N ARG A 92 5.56 5.82 -19.96
CA ARG A 92 6.80 5.92 -19.17
C ARG A 92 6.72 7.09 -18.21
N VAL A 93 7.40 6.94 -17.09
CA VAL A 93 7.65 8.01 -16.12
C VAL A 93 9.16 8.24 -16.06
N ASP A 94 9.60 9.41 -16.47
CA ASP A 94 11.01 9.79 -16.47
C ASP A 94 11.51 10.13 -15.06
N ASP A 95 12.83 10.15 -14.87
CA ASP A 95 13.45 10.46 -13.59
C ASP A 95 13.13 11.87 -13.10
N ALA A 96 13.03 12.83 -14.02
CA ALA A 96 12.68 14.21 -13.68
C ALA A 96 11.25 14.30 -13.11
N ALA A 97 10.31 13.49 -13.61
CA ALA A 97 8.96 13.42 -13.05
C ALA A 97 8.98 12.81 -11.65
N VAL A 98 9.77 11.75 -11.42
CA VAL A 98 9.96 11.14 -10.09
C VAL A 98 10.58 12.14 -9.13
N ASP A 99 11.58 12.91 -9.56
CA ASP A 99 12.21 13.94 -8.71
C ASP A 99 11.22 15.02 -8.30
N ARG A 100 10.41 15.53 -9.24
CA ARG A 100 9.33 16.50 -8.93
C ARG A 100 8.31 15.93 -7.95
N ALA A 101 7.96 14.66 -8.08
CA ALA A 101 7.03 13.99 -7.15
C ALA A 101 7.63 13.87 -5.75
N ILE A 102 8.92 13.54 -5.62
CA ILE A 102 9.64 13.53 -4.34
C ILE A 102 9.61 14.91 -3.69
N ASP A 103 9.91 15.96 -4.46
CA ASP A 103 9.87 17.33 -3.97
C ASP A 103 8.47 17.74 -3.52
N GLN A 104 7.43 17.30 -4.24
CA GLN A 104 6.04 17.57 -3.86
C GLN A 104 5.65 16.84 -2.57
N ILE A 105 6.05 15.58 -2.42
CA ILE A 105 5.83 14.80 -1.20
C ILE A 105 6.52 15.46 -0.01
N ALA A 106 7.76 15.91 -0.18
CA ALA A 106 8.50 16.61 0.86
C ALA A 106 7.77 17.89 1.30
N ARG A 107 7.36 18.75 0.35
CA ARG A 107 6.59 19.97 0.64
C ARG A 107 5.26 19.67 1.36
N ASN A 108 4.51 18.68 0.90
CA ASN A 108 3.22 18.30 1.51
C ASN A 108 3.37 17.81 2.95
N ASN A 109 4.53 17.25 3.28
CA ASN A 109 4.87 16.80 4.63
C ASN A 109 5.66 17.83 5.43
N GLN A 110 5.86 19.05 4.91
CA GLN A 110 6.65 20.12 5.54
C GLN A 110 8.09 19.68 5.85
N LEU A 111 8.68 18.90 4.95
CA LEU A 111 10.03 18.36 5.05
C LEU A 111 10.91 18.90 3.92
N GLU A 112 12.21 18.99 4.19
CA GLU A 112 13.20 19.09 3.14
C GLU A 112 13.36 17.73 2.43
N ARG A 113 13.71 17.77 1.13
CA ARG A 113 13.89 16.55 0.31
C ARG A 113 14.81 15.54 0.98
N ASP A 114 15.98 16.00 1.46
CA ASP A 114 16.97 15.12 2.07
C ASP A 114 16.47 14.50 3.38
N GLU A 115 15.63 15.20 4.11
CA GLU A 115 15.01 14.67 5.32
C GLU A 115 13.97 13.58 4.99
N LEU A 116 13.16 13.79 3.96
CA LEU A 116 12.23 12.77 3.47
C LEU A 116 12.98 11.50 3.06
N LEU A 117 14.08 11.62 2.32
CA LEU A 117 14.88 10.48 1.88
C LEU A 117 15.53 9.75 3.05
N ARG A 118 16.09 10.47 4.03
CA ARG A 118 16.63 9.86 5.26
C ARG A 118 15.57 9.11 6.06
N ARG A 119 14.33 9.64 6.13
CA ARG A 119 13.22 8.94 6.79
C ARG A 119 12.85 7.65 6.07
N ALA A 120 12.82 7.66 4.74
CA ALA A 120 12.59 6.46 3.96
C ALA A 120 13.67 5.39 4.22
N GLU A 121 14.94 5.79 4.28
CA GLU A 121 16.06 4.90 4.60
C GLU A 121 15.98 4.33 6.02
N SER A 122 15.63 5.15 7.00
CA SER A 122 15.46 4.71 8.39
C SER A 122 14.33 3.70 8.58
N GLN A 123 13.36 3.68 7.67
CA GLN A 123 12.28 2.69 7.59
C GLN A 123 12.69 1.43 6.81
N GLY A 124 13.96 1.26 6.49
CA GLY A 124 14.51 0.11 5.77
C GLY A 124 14.26 0.13 4.26
N ARG A 125 13.83 1.25 3.69
CA ARG A 125 13.67 1.43 2.24
C ARG A 125 14.93 2.05 1.67
N ASN A 126 15.62 1.34 0.78
CA ASN A 126 16.70 2.00 0.05
C ASN A 126 16.13 3.01 -0.96
N LEU A 127 16.92 4.01 -1.30
CA LEU A 127 16.51 5.11 -2.19
C LEU A 127 16.05 4.60 -3.57
N SER A 128 16.69 3.58 -4.10
CA SER A 128 16.32 2.99 -5.40
C SER A 128 14.91 2.37 -5.34
N SER A 129 14.64 1.56 -4.32
CA SER A 129 13.30 0.95 -4.13
C SER A 129 12.22 2.00 -3.90
N PHE A 130 12.53 3.09 -3.18
CA PHE A 130 11.60 4.19 -2.96
C PHE A 130 11.24 4.89 -4.28
N ARG A 131 12.26 5.23 -5.10
CA ARG A 131 12.06 5.86 -6.41
C ARG A 131 11.29 4.96 -7.37
N GLU A 132 11.60 3.66 -7.37
CA GLU A 132 10.91 2.68 -8.22
C GLU A 132 9.45 2.50 -7.81
N GLY A 133 9.18 2.43 -6.52
CA GLY A 133 7.81 2.40 -5.99
C GLY A 133 7.00 3.62 -6.44
N LEU A 134 7.57 4.81 -6.30
CA LEU A 134 6.93 6.05 -6.73
C LEU A 134 6.71 6.12 -8.24
N ARG A 135 7.70 5.64 -9.04
CA ARG A 135 7.56 5.54 -10.50
C ARG A 135 6.39 4.65 -10.88
N ASN A 136 6.27 3.49 -10.24
CA ASN A 136 5.18 2.55 -10.48
C ASN A 136 3.82 3.14 -10.09
N GLU A 137 3.74 3.82 -8.95
CA GLU A 137 2.51 4.51 -8.51
C GLU A 137 2.08 5.58 -9.53
N MET A 138 3.00 6.43 -9.97
CA MET A 138 2.73 7.44 -11.00
C MET A 138 2.32 6.81 -12.35
N LEU A 139 2.93 5.68 -12.73
CA LEU A 139 2.58 4.96 -13.94
C LEU A 139 1.16 4.42 -13.87
N MET A 140 0.79 3.81 -12.74
CA MET A 140 -0.56 3.29 -12.50
C MET A 140 -1.61 4.40 -12.44
N GLN A 141 -1.27 5.56 -11.89
CA GLN A 141 -2.13 6.73 -11.90
C GLN A 141 -2.40 7.21 -13.33
N ARG A 142 -1.36 7.39 -14.14
CA ARG A 142 -1.50 7.78 -15.56
C ARG A 142 -2.31 6.77 -16.37
N LEU A 143 -2.12 5.48 -16.10
CA LEU A 143 -2.91 4.43 -16.74
C LEU A 143 -4.39 4.56 -16.40
N ARG A 144 -4.72 4.80 -15.13
CA ARG A 144 -6.09 5.01 -14.67
C ARG A 144 -6.72 6.24 -15.32
N GLU A 145 -6.02 7.36 -15.30
CA GLU A 145 -6.48 8.60 -15.95
C GLU A 145 -6.82 8.37 -17.42
N ARG A 146 -6.00 7.59 -18.11
CA ARG A 146 -6.19 7.32 -19.55
C ARG A 146 -7.29 6.29 -19.83
N GLU A 147 -7.34 5.20 -19.07
CA GLU A 147 -8.21 4.05 -19.38
C GLU A 147 -9.54 4.08 -18.65
N VAL A 148 -9.64 4.81 -17.55
CA VAL A 148 -10.85 4.89 -16.73
C VAL A 148 -11.42 6.31 -16.81
N ASP A 149 -10.69 7.31 -16.32
CA ASP A 149 -11.22 8.66 -16.14
C ASP A 149 -11.61 9.31 -17.49
N ALA A 150 -10.82 9.07 -18.54
CA ALA A 150 -11.13 9.55 -19.89
C ALA A 150 -12.39 8.93 -20.51
N ARG A 151 -12.87 7.80 -19.97
CA ARG A 151 -14.08 7.11 -20.42
C ARG A 151 -15.31 7.39 -19.56
N VAL A 152 -15.09 7.97 -18.38
CA VAL A 152 -16.20 8.38 -17.50
C VAL A 152 -16.81 9.67 -18.05
N GLN A 153 -18.04 9.58 -18.53
CA GLN A 153 -18.83 10.73 -18.93
C GLN A 153 -19.87 11.00 -17.85
N VAL A 154 -19.73 12.13 -17.16
CA VAL A 154 -20.73 12.59 -16.21
C VAL A 154 -21.73 13.46 -16.95
N SER A 155 -22.99 13.06 -17.00
CA SER A 155 -24.04 13.86 -17.61
C SER A 155 -24.55 14.93 -16.64
N GLU A 156 -25.12 16.02 -17.16
CA GLU A 156 -25.82 17.04 -16.35
C GLU A 156 -26.89 16.41 -15.45
N ALA A 157 -27.60 15.40 -15.95
CA ALA A 157 -28.61 14.67 -15.18
C ALA A 157 -28.01 13.92 -13.96
N ASP A 158 -26.79 13.37 -14.09
CA ASP A 158 -26.10 12.72 -12.95
C ASP A 158 -25.72 13.76 -11.89
N VAL A 159 -25.25 14.94 -12.31
CA VAL A 159 -24.95 16.05 -11.40
C VAL A 159 -26.21 16.53 -10.68
N ASP A 160 -27.30 16.74 -11.41
CA ASP A 160 -28.59 17.18 -10.85
C ASP A 160 -29.15 16.13 -9.87
N ALA A 161 -29.02 14.84 -10.17
CA ALA A 161 -29.44 13.76 -9.27
C ALA A 161 -28.68 13.80 -7.95
N VAL A 162 -27.35 13.99 -7.99
CA VAL A 162 -26.52 14.11 -6.79
C VAL A 162 -26.87 15.37 -6.02
N LEU A 163 -26.99 16.53 -6.69
CA LEU A 163 -27.36 17.79 -6.04
C LEU A 163 -28.74 17.71 -5.38
N SER A 164 -29.70 17.07 -6.05
CA SER A 164 -31.04 16.86 -5.49
C SER A 164 -30.99 15.98 -4.23
N SER A 165 -30.18 14.92 -4.24
CA SER A 165 -30.01 14.04 -3.08
C SER A 165 -29.34 14.74 -1.90
N LEU A 166 -28.34 15.59 -2.16
CA LEU A 166 -27.66 16.41 -1.15
C LEU A 166 -28.56 17.52 -0.64
N GLY A 167 -29.30 18.19 -1.55
CA GLY A 167 -30.24 19.26 -1.21
C GLY A 167 -31.42 18.78 -0.35
N ALA A 168 -31.90 17.58 -0.61
CA ALA A 168 -32.97 16.97 0.21
C ALA A 168 -32.49 16.66 1.65
N SER A 169 -31.19 16.42 1.84
CA SER A 169 -30.60 16.17 3.17
C SER A 169 -30.14 17.46 3.89
N ALA A 170 -29.80 18.51 3.12
CA ALA A 170 -29.18 19.74 3.68
C ALA A 170 -30.22 20.85 3.99
N ASN A 171 -31.41 20.81 3.43
CA ASN A 171 -32.39 21.90 3.52
C ASN A 171 -33.64 21.56 4.35
N THR A 172 -33.57 20.59 5.25
CA THR A 172 -34.68 20.40 6.20
C THR A 172 -34.49 21.39 7.35
N GLU A 173 -35.04 22.58 7.19
CA GLU A 173 -35.09 23.59 8.25
C GLU A 173 -36.34 23.32 9.11
N TYR A 174 -36.14 23.00 10.39
CA TYR A 174 -37.20 22.81 11.35
C TYR A 174 -37.48 24.11 12.05
N GLN A 175 -38.64 24.73 11.80
CA GLN A 175 -39.11 25.86 12.57
C GLN A 175 -39.87 25.34 13.80
N LEU A 176 -39.28 25.49 14.96
CA LEU A 176 -39.90 25.11 16.23
C LEU A 176 -40.54 26.34 16.90
N ALA A 177 -41.81 26.24 17.26
CA ALA A 177 -42.47 27.21 18.06
C ALA A 177 -42.96 26.57 19.37
N GLN A 178 -42.66 27.19 20.49
CA GLN A 178 -43.16 26.75 21.81
C GLN A 178 -44.18 27.78 22.32
N ILE A 179 -45.37 27.28 22.66
CA ILE A 179 -46.38 28.08 23.34
C ILE A 179 -46.32 27.70 24.85
N LEU A 180 -45.88 28.65 25.67
CA LEU A 180 -45.85 28.47 27.11
C LEU A 180 -47.07 29.11 27.72
N ILE A 181 -48.01 28.31 28.24
CA ILE A 181 -49.19 28.83 28.99
C ILE A 181 -48.85 28.68 30.47
N ARG A 182 -48.79 29.81 31.16
CA ARG A 182 -48.58 29.83 32.60
C ARG A 182 -49.95 29.65 33.27
N VAL A 183 -50.11 28.53 33.94
CA VAL A 183 -51.29 28.26 34.78
C VAL A 183 -51.02 28.79 36.20
N PRO A 184 -51.86 29.60 36.76
CA PRO A 184 -51.70 30.07 38.16
C PRO A 184 -51.81 28.88 39.14
N GLU A 185 -51.06 28.93 40.21
CA GLU A 185 -51.03 27.87 41.23
C GLU A 185 -52.43 27.61 41.88
N SER A 186 -53.36 28.57 41.69
CA SER A 186 -54.72 28.50 42.19
C SER A 186 -55.75 28.01 41.17
N ALA A 187 -55.32 27.58 39.99
CA ALA A 187 -56.25 27.09 38.98
C ALA A 187 -56.84 25.72 39.40
N SER A 188 -58.16 25.59 39.30
CA SER A 188 -58.83 24.33 39.57
C SER A 188 -58.54 23.30 38.47
N PRO A 189 -58.71 21.99 38.73
CA PRO A 189 -58.45 20.96 37.71
C PRO A 189 -59.30 21.06 36.43
N GLU A 190 -60.35 21.83 36.43
CA GLU A 190 -61.22 22.09 35.28
C GLU A 190 -60.70 23.24 34.37
N GLN A 191 -59.63 23.95 34.80
CA GLN A 191 -59.02 25.10 34.07
C GLN A 191 -57.62 24.77 33.50
N THR A 192 -57.15 23.50 33.70
CA THR A 192 -55.91 22.99 33.18
C THR A 192 -56.12 22.06 32.00
#